data_af10a7ff7eeed95506797541ab51276e
#
_entry.id   af10a7ff7eeed95506797541ab51276e
#
_cell.length_a   1.000
_cell.length_b   1.000
_cell.length_c   1.000
_cell.angle_alpha   90.00
_cell.angle_beta   90.00
_cell.angle_gamma   90.00
#
_symmetry.space_group_name_H-M   'P 1'
#
loop_
_entity.id
_entity.type
_entity.pdbx_description
1 polymer ?
#
loop_
_entity_poly.entity_id
_entity_poly.type
_entity_poly.pdbx_seq_one_letter_code
_entity_poly.pdbx_strand_id
1 'polypeptide(L)'
;HNLWHTPVITAKPFDDSFLDKLCEDVKYLLKPGAPGTLNQTNIWELPDLPETMVAVKDKMVELTDKYYRPLTEMPLPPLYGSKGYFREIKQNSIYRISPHKHAQTLGVGIIYIDVPKRNAGNLMMLDPRGGVLWHNQFTPFKRVAVERGLMVIHPGYITH
;
A
#
# COMPACT_ATOMS: atom_id res chain seq x y z
N HIS A 1 13.95 -24.98 -3.86
CA HIS A 1 13.68 -24.37 -2.55
C HIS A 1 13.89 -22.86 -2.66
N ASN A 2 12.79 -22.09 -2.57
CA ASN A 2 12.86 -20.63 -2.50
C ASN A 2 13.18 -20.19 -1.07
N LEU A 3 14.42 -20.37 -0.67
CA LEU A 3 14.92 -19.86 0.59
C LEU A 3 15.07 -18.33 0.44
N TRP A 4 14.51 -17.57 1.36
CA TRP A 4 14.72 -16.11 1.47
C TRP A 4 14.00 -15.23 0.45
N HIS A 5 12.92 -15.67 -0.18
CA HIS A 5 12.12 -14.76 -1.00
C HIS A 5 11.30 -13.80 -0.12
N THR A 6 11.21 -12.56 -0.56
CA THR A 6 10.35 -11.56 0.06
C THR A 6 9.08 -11.45 -0.79
N PRO A 7 7.93 -11.91 -0.32
CA PRO A 7 6.71 -11.86 -1.10
C PRO A 7 6.21 -10.41 -1.24
N VAL A 8 5.91 -10.02 -2.46
CA VAL A 8 5.18 -8.80 -2.79
C VAL A 8 3.99 -9.21 -3.64
N ILE A 9 2.81 -8.84 -3.20
CA ILE A 9 1.56 -9.19 -3.84
C ILE A 9 1.09 -7.99 -4.66
N THR A 10 0.73 -8.22 -5.91
CA THR A 10 0.08 -7.23 -6.77
C THR A 10 -1.25 -7.78 -7.25
N ALA A 11 -2.30 -6.98 -7.17
CA ALA A 11 -3.64 -7.35 -7.61
C ALA A 11 -4.42 -6.14 -8.11
N LYS A 12 -5.44 -6.36 -8.92
CA LYS A 12 -6.48 -5.38 -9.28
C LYS A 12 -7.83 -5.96 -8.89
N PRO A 13 -8.20 -5.87 -7.61
CA PRO A 13 -9.37 -6.56 -7.10
C PRO A 13 -10.70 -5.86 -7.41
N PHE A 14 -10.67 -4.64 -7.92
CA PHE A 14 -11.84 -3.81 -8.15
C PHE A 14 -11.93 -3.38 -9.61
N ASP A 15 -13.14 -3.27 -10.12
CA ASP A 15 -13.44 -2.75 -11.46
C ASP A 15 -13.42 -1.21 -11.48
N ASP A 16 -13.54 -0.65 -12.69
CA ASP A 16 -13.48 0.80 -12.88
C ASP A 16 -14.67 1.51 -12.23
N SER A 17 -15.86 0.92 -12.20
CA SER A 17 -17.04 1.53 -11.58
C SER A 17 -16.90 1.66 -10.07
N PHE A 18 -16.33 0.65 -9.42
CA PHE A 18 -15.98 0.70 -8.01
C PHE A 18 -14.91 1.76 -7.74
N LEU A 19 -13.89 1.83 -8.59
CA LEU A 19 -12.80 2.80 -8.44
C LEU A 19 -13.27 4.24 -8.66
N ASP A 20 -14.26 4.48 -9.52
CA ASP A 20 -14.89 5.80 -9.69
C ASP A 20 -15.57 6.22 -8.40
N LYS A 21 -16.41 5.36 -7.83
CA LYS A 21 -17.10 5.62 -6.56
C LYS A 21 -16.09 5.82 -5.42
N LEU A 22 -15.10 4.96 -5.31
CA LEU A 22 -14.04 5.09 -4.31
C LEU A 22 -13.30 6.42 -4.43
N CYS A 23 -13.02 6.87 -5.66
CA CYS A 23 -12.38 8.15 -5.91
C CYS A 23 -13.22 9.34 -5.42
N GLU A 24 -14.54 9.28 -5.62
CA GLU A 24 -15.48 10.30 -5.11
C GLU A 24 -15.50 10.32 -3.58
N ASP A 25 -15.61 9.16 -2.95
CA ASP A 25 -15.60 9.01 -1.50
C ASP A 25 -14.30 9.56 -0.88
N VAL A 26 -13.16 9.24 -1.49
CA VAL A 26 -11.85 9.76 -1.04
C VAL A 26 -11.75 11.27 -1.23
N LYS A 27 -12.19 11.81 -2.37
CA LYS A 27 -12.20 13.26 -2.61
C LYS A 27 -13.07 14.01 -1.60
N TYR A 28 -14.18 13.41 -1.19
CA TYR A 28 -15.01 13.96 -0.13
C TYR A 28 -14.24 14.07 1.19
N LEU A 29 -13.50 13.04 1.56
CA LEU A 29 -12.72 12.99 2.81
C LEU A 29 -11.45 13.84 2.78
N LEU A 30 -10.96 14.17 1.60
CA LEU A 30 -9.78 15.05 1.42
C LEU A 30 -10.12 16.55 1.39
N LYS A 31 -11.39 16.94 1.46
CA LYS A 31 -11.77 18.35 1.49
C LYS A 31 -11.19 19.03 2.73
N PRO A 32 -10.78 20.30 2.63
CA PRO A 32 -10.35 21.08 3.79
C PRO A 32 -11.40 21.06 4.91
N GLY A 33 -10.99 20.69 6.10
CA GLY A 33 -11.89 20.55 7.25
C GLY A 33 -12.61 19.20 7.36
N ALA A 34 -12.47 18.31 6.39
CA ALA A 34 -12.97 16.94 6.53
C ALA A 34 -12.11 16.12 7.50
N PRO A 35 -12.69 15.15 8.21
CA PRO A 35 -11.97 14.39 9.25
C PRO A 35 -10.86 13.50 8.71
N GLY A 36 -10.73 13.32 7.39
CA GLY A 36 -9.72 12.45 6.75
C GLY A 36 -8.46 13.17 6.26
N THR A 37 -8.32 14.48 6.50
CA THR A 37 -7.19 15.24 5.97
C THR A 37 -5.88 14.92 6.69
N LEU A 38 -4.97 14.31 5.91
CA LEU A 38 -3.52 14.26 6.10
C LEU A 38 -2.97 13.58 7.37
N ASN A 39 -2.43 12.38 7.17
CA ASN A 39 -1.38 11.73 7.99
C ASN A 39 -1.59 11.61 9.52
N GLN A 40 -2.62 12.20 10.09
CA GLN A 40 -2.80 12.25 11.56
C GLN A 40 -3.98 11.43 12.05
N THR A 41 -5.00 11.21 11.21
CA THR A 41 -6.19 10.46 11.59
C THR A 41 -6.15 9.09 10.94
N ASN A 42 -6.36 8.05 11.74
CA ASN A 42 -6.60 6.72 11.20
C ASN A 42 -7.95 6.70 10.49
N ILE A 43 -7.95 6.61 9.17
CA ILE A 43 -9.18 6.64 8.38
C ILE A 43 -10.14 5.50 8.72
N TRP A 44 -9.64 4.39 9.25
CA TRP A 44 -10.47 3.24 9.63
C TRP A 44 -11.27 3.46 10.91
N GLU A 45 -10.97 4.52 11.65
CA GLU A 45 -11.67 4.93 12.88
C GLU A 45 -12.67 6.07 12.64
N LEU A 46 -12.83 6.50 11.40
CA LEU A 46 -13.79 7.53 11.07
C LEU A 46 -15.24 6.99 11.26
N PRO A 47 -16.12 7.76 11.88
CA PRO A 47 -17.54 7.46 11.85
C PRO A 47 -18.04 7.53 10.40
N ASP A 48 -18.98 6.70 10.06
CA ASP A 48 -19.63 6.68 8.72
C ASP A 48 -18.64 6.45 7.56
N LEU A 49 -17.70 5.52 7.74
CA LEU A 49 -16.76 5.16 6.71
C LEU A 49 -17.50 4.62 5.48
N PRO A 50 -17.26 5.17 4.26
CA PRO A 50 -17.89 4.70 3.04
C PRO A 50 -17.69 3.21 2.80
N GLU A 51 -18.70 2.53 2.28
CA GLU A 51 -18.65 1.08 2.01
C GLU A 51 -17.49 0.70 1.08
N THR A 52 -17.14 1.57 0.10
CA THR A 52 -16.02 1.35 -0.79
C THR A 52 -14.69 1.24 -0.03
N MET A 53 -14.55 2.03 1.01
CA MET A 53 -13.34 2.02 1.84
C MET A 53 -13.30 0.83 2.78
N VAL A 54 -14.45 0.42 3.31
CA VAL A 54 -14.56 -0.84 4.07
C VAL A 54 -14.13 -2.01 3.18
N ALA A 55 -14.66 -2.08 1.96
CA ALA A 55 -14.30 -3.12 1.00
C ALA A 55 -12.78 -3.13 0.66
N VAL A 56 -12.16 -1.95 0.53
CA VAL A 56 -10.70 -1.85 0.32
C VAL A 56 -9.93 -2.39 1.52
N LYS A 57 -10.31 -1.99 2.74
CA LYS A 57 -9.71 -2.48 3.98
C LYS A 57 -9.81 -4.00 4.07
N ASP A 58 -11.00 -4.55 3.88
CA ASP A 58 -11.28 -5.98 3.99
C ASP A 58 -10.48 -6.77 2.95
N LYS A 59 -10.38 -6.25 1.72
CA LYS A 59 -9.57 -6.88 0.67
C LYS A 59 -8.07 -6.85 1.00
N MET A 60 -7.56 -5.78 1.57
CA MET A 60 -6.16 -5.71 2.02
C MET A 60 -5.89 -6.71 3.15
N VAL A 61 -6.81 -6.83 4.11
CA VAL A 61 -6.70 -7.81 5.20
C VAL A 61 -6.75 -9.23 4.66
N GLU A 62 -7.73 -9.54 3.79
CA GLU A 62 -7.87 -10.85 3.15
C GLU A 62 -6.58 -11.27 2.43
N LEU A 63 -6.03 -10.39 1.58
CA LEU A 63 -4.82 -10.69 0.83
C LEU A 63 -3.60 -10.82 1.75
N THR A 64 -3.48 -9.97 2.76
CA THR A 64 -2.41 -10.07 3.76
C THR A 64 -2.48 -11.40 4.49
N ASP A 65 -3.64 -11.77 4.97
CA ASP A 65 -3.85 -13.03 5.69
C ASP A 65 -3.56 -14.25 4.80
N LYS A 66 -4.14 -14.26 3.61
CA LYS A 66 -3.98 -15.36 2.65
C LYS A 66 -2.54 -15.65 2.28
N TYR A 67 -1.72 -14.61 2.09
CA TYR A 67 -0.37 -14.78 1.57
C TYR A 67 0.74 -14.74 2.62
N TYR A 68 0.55 -14.05 3.75
CA TYR A 68 1.59 -13.96 4.78
C TYR A 68 1.40 -14.96 5.92
N ARG A 69 0.16 -15.31 6.27
CA ARG A 69 -0.09 -16.30 7.32
C ARG A 69 0.60 -17.64 7.05
N PRO A 70 0.56 -18.22 5.82
CA PRO A 70 1.26 -19.46 5.54
C PRO A 70 2.79 -19.38 5.62
N LEU A 71 3.36 -18.17 5.64
CA LEU A 71 4.81 -17.96 5.74
C LEU A 71 5.31 -17.89 7.19
N THR A 72 4.40 -17.88 8.13
CA THR A 72 4.73 -17.83 9.55
C THR A 72 4.51 -19.20 10.17
N GLU A 73 5.54 -19.75 10.79
CA GLU A 73 5.44 -21.02 11.53
C GLU A 73 4.71 -20.84 12.87
N MET A 74 4.56 -19.61 13.32
CA MET A 74 3.83 -19.27 14.54
C MET A 74 2.42 -18.78 14.24
N PRO A 75 1.43 -19.10 15.07
CA PRO A 75 0.13 -18.49 14.94
C PRO A 75 0.28 -16.98 15.07
N LEU A 76 -0.08 -16.27 14.00
CA LEU A 76 -0.16 -14.82 14.06
C LEU A 76 -1.20 -14.44 15.09
N PRO A 77 -0.90 -13.48 15.98
CA PRO A 77 -1.93 -12.90 16.81
C PRO A 77 -3.04 -12.34 15.91
N PRO A 78 -4.28 -12.28 16.39
CA PRO A 78 -5.33 -11.58 15.67
C PRO A 78 -4.80 -10.20 15.27
N LEU A 79 -5.07 -9.77 14.04
CA LEU A 79 -4.59 -8.47 13.53
C LEU A 79 -5.20 -7.36 14.39
N TYR A 80 -4.47 -6.96 15.41
CA TYR A 80 -4.85 -5.89 16.32
C TYR A 80 -4.57 -4.54 15.64
N GLY A 81 -5.59 -4.00 15.03
CA GLY A 81 -5.55 -2.66 14.49
C GLY A 81 -4.91 -2.57 13.11
N SER A 82 -5.57 -1.83 12.29
CA SER A 82 -5.05 -1.33 11.03
C SER A 82 -5.02 0.20 11.12
N LYS A 83 -3.99 0.80 10.54
CA LYS A 83 -3.90 2.25 10.38
C LYS A 83 -3.90 2.56 8.90
N GLY A 84 -4.75 3.47 8.48
CA GLY A 84 -4.83 3.89 7.09
C GLY A 84 -4.86 5.40 6.95
N TYR A 85 -4.41 5.90 5.83
CA TYR A 85 -4.47 7.29 5.45
C TYR A 85 -4.50 7.43 3.93
N PHE A 86 -4.97 8.57 3.45
CA PHE A 86 -4.90 8.95 2.04
C PHE A 86 -3.77 9.90 1.77
N ARG A 87 -3.27 9.84 0.55
CA ARG A 87 -2.29 10.79 0.05
C ARG A 87 -2.64 11.23 -1.36
N GLU A 88 -2.79 12.53 -1.54
CA GLU A 88 -2.84 13.15 -2.85
C GLU A 88 -1.44 13.62 -3.23
N ILE A 89 -0.96 13.21 -4.40
CA ILE A 89 0.29 13.68 -4.98
C ILE A 89 -0.06 14.45 -6.23
N LYS A 90 0.08 15.78 -6.19
CA LYS A 90 -0.22 16.65 -7.32
C LYS A 90 0.79 16.45 -8.45
N GLN A 91 0.30 16.45 -9.67
CA GLN A 91 1.15 16.42 -10.86
C GLN A 91 2.15 17.59 -10.83
N ASN A 92 3.38 17.31 -11.28
CA ASN A 92 4.50 18.26 -11.25
C ASN A 92 4.95 18.73 -9.86
N SER A 93 4.45 18.11 -8.80
CA SER A 93 5.03 18.36 -7.49
C SER A 93 6.41 17.69 -7.42
N ILE A 94 7.36 18.41 -6.81
CA ILE A 94 8.68 17.84 -6.44
C ILE A 94 8.56 16.91 -5.22
N TYR A 95 7.33 16.65 -4.82
CA TYR A 95 7.06 15.84 -3.65
C TYR A 95 7.52 14.39 -3.89
N ARG A 96 8.49 13.98 -3.13
CA ARG A 96 8.93 12.58 -3.06
C ARG A 96 8.67 12.06 -1.66
N ILE A 97 8.08 10.90 -1.58
CA ILE A 97 8.02 10.18 -0.32
C ILE A 97 9.44 9.66 -0.06
N SER A 98 10.04 10.12 1.02
CA SER A 98 11.35 9.61 1.42
C SER A 98 11.27 8.10 1.67
N PRO A 99 12.31 7.35 1.30
CA PRO A 99 12.37 5.92 1.62
C PRO A 99 12.12 5.68 3.12
N HIS A 100 11.15 4.84 3.43
CA HIS A 100 10.77 4.51 4.80
C HIS A 100 10.29 3.07 4.92
N LYS A 101 10.13 2.61 6.13
CA LYS A 101 9.58 1.29 6.48
C LYS A 101 8.58 1.43 7.63
N HIS A 102 7.70 0.46 7.75
CA HIS A 102 6.72 0.39 8.83
C HIS A 102 7.14 -0.68 9.84
N ALA A 103 7.92 -0.27 10.83
CA ALA A 103 8.32 -1.17 11.92
C ALA A 103 7.08 -1.69 12.67
N GLN A 104 7.12 -2.94 13.12
CA GLN A 104 6.04 -3.61 13.87
C GLN A 104 4.73 -3.81 13.08
N THR A 105 4.78 -3.70 11.76
CA THR A 105 3.63 -3.93 10.89
C THR A 105 3.84 -5.23 10.11
N LEU A 106 2.88 -6.13 10.13
CA LEU A 106 2.93 -7.39 9.38
C LEU A 106 2.97 -7.13 7.88
N GLY A 107 2.05 -6.32 7.38
CA GLY A 107 1.93 -5.98 5.98
C GLY A 107 1.52 -4.53 5.78
N VAL A 108 1.94 -3.97 4.68
CA VAL A 108 1.57 -2.64 4.18
C VAL A 108 0.78 -2.85 2.90
N GLY A 109 -0.43 -2.32 2.86
CA GLY A 109 -1.26 -2.29 1.66
C GLY A 109 -1.30 -0.89 1.06
N ILE A 110 -1.09 -0.79 -0.24
CA ILE A 110 -1.19 0.45 -1.01
C ILE A 110 -2.18 0.21 -2.13
N ILE A 111 -3.18 1.07 -2.31
CA ILE A 111 -4.04 1.08 -3.49
C ILE A 111 -3.90 2.41 -4.23
N TYR A 112 -3.71 2.33 -5.54
CA TYR A 112 -3.61 3.49 -6.42
C TYR A 112 -4.97 3.77 -7.05
N ILE A 113 -5.70 4.74 -6.51
CA ILE A 113 -7.11 5.00 -6.85
C ILE A 113 -7.23 5.82 -8.12
N ASP A 114 -6.53 6.95 -8.17
CA ASP A 114 -6.52 7.87 -9.32
C ASP A 114 -5.07 8.07 -9.77
N VAL A 115 -4.79 7.65 -10.98
CA VAL A 115 -3.41 7.62 -11.52
C VAL A 115 -3.42 8.18 -12.93
N PRO A 116 -2.56 9.15 -13.25
CA PRO A 116 -2.46 9.69 -14.60
C PRO A 116 -2.01 8.60 -15.60
N LYS A 117 -2.55 8.65 -16.81
CA LYS A 117 -2.19 7.70 -17.88
C LYS A 117 -0.71 7.78 -18.30
N ARG A 118 -0.05 8.88 -18.02
CA ARG A 118 1.36 9.10 -18.35
C ARG A 118 2.09 9.67 -17.14
N ASN A 119 3.34 9.27 -16.97
CA ASN A 119 4.23 9.77 -15.89
C ASN A 119 3.68 9.53 -14.48
N ALA A 120 3.03 8.40 -14.27
CA ALA A 120 2.49 8.01 -12.97
C ALA A 120 3.57 7.74 -11.91
N GLY A 121 4.81 7.56 -12.34
CA GLY A 121 5.90 7.15 -11.44
C GLY A 121 5.95 5.65 -11.21
N ASN A 122 6.74 5.25 -10.22
CA ASN A 122 6.88 3.86 -9.81
C ASN A 122 6.94 3.78 -8.29
N LEU A 123 6.39 2.70 -7.75
CA LEU A 123 6.71 2.29 -6.39
C LEU A 123 8.08 1.62 -6.41
N MET A 124 9.00 2.15 -5.62
CA MET A 124 10.35 1.62 -5.48
C MET A 124 10.44 0.84 -4.17
N MET A 125 10.94 -0.39 -4.23
CA MET A 125 11.17 -1.24 -3.05
C MET A 125 12.63 -1.63 -3.00
N LEU A 126 13.26 -1.44 -1.85
CA LEU A 126 14.65 -1.84 -1.62
C LEU A 126 14.73 -3.30 -1.15
N ASP A 127 15.74 -4.00 -1.62
CA ASP A 127 16.04 -5.35 -1.13
C ASP A 127 16.35 -5.29 0.38
N PRO A 128 15.55 -5.95 1.24
CA PRO A 128 15.73 -5.87 2.69
C PRO A 128 17.01 -6.56 3.19
N ARG A 129 17.62 -7.39 2.38
CA ARG A 129 18.84 -8.12 2.75
C ARG A 129 20.06 -7.22 2.82
N GLY A 130 20.02 -6.05 2.22
CA GLY A 130 21.08 -5.05 2.26
C GLY A 130 22.43 -5.53 1.70
N GLY A 131 23.25 -4.61 1.21
CA GLY A 131 24.69 -4.83 1.10
C GLY A 131 25.23 -5.82 0.08
N VAL A 132 24.41 -6.44 -0.77
CA VAL A 132 24.95 -7.26 -1.87
C VAL A 132 25.36 -6.37 -3.05
N LEU A 133 26.10 -5.32 -2.76
CA LEU A 133 26.73 -4.45 -3.76
C LEU A 133 27.97 -5.08 -4.40
N TRP A 134 28.35 -6.30 -3.99
CA TRP A 134 29.57 -6.96 -4.43
C TRP A 134 29.51 -7.50 -5.86
N HIS A 135 28.32 -7.61 -6.43
CA HIS A 135 28.15 -8.01 -7.82
C HIS A 135 27.25 -7.03 -8.54
N ASN A 136 27.76 -6.35 -9.54
CA ASN A 136 27.06 -5.44 -10.45
C ASN A 136 25.80 -6.05 -11.15
N GLN A 137 25.39 -7.25 -10.78
CA GLN A 137 24.29 -7.99 -11.37
C GLN A 137 22.97 -7.87 -10.59
N PHE A 138 22.96 -7.30 -9.38
CA PHE A 138 21.77 -7.17 -8.57
C PHE A 138 21.35 -5.71 -8.46
N THR A 139 20.19 -5.39 -9.00
CA THR A 139 19.53 -4.12 -8.72
C THR A 139 19.06 -4.11 -7.26
N PRO A 140 19.54 -3.19 -6.43
CA PRO A 140 19.16 -3.14 -5.00
C PRO A 140 17.70 -2.76 -4.78
N PHE A 141 16.96 -2.53 -5.85
CA PHE A 141 15.56 -2.15 -5.76
C PHE A 141 14.71 -2.82 -6.85
N LYS A 142 13.47 -3.07 -6.52
CA LYS A 142 12.40 -3.48 -7.45
C LYS A 142 11.51 -2.27 -7.74
N ARG A 143 11.19 -2.08 -9.02
CA ARG A 143 10.19 -1.11 -9.46
C ARG A 143 8.87 -1.82 -9.72
N VAL A 144 7.79 -1.25 -9.19
CA VAL A 144 6.42 -1.65 -9.54
C VAL A 144 5.79 -0.47 -10.27
N ALA A 145 5.42 -0.69 -11.52
CA ALA A 145 4.75 0.32 -12.33
C ALA A 145 3.38 0.65 -11.69
N VAL A 146 3.13 1.91 -11.46
CA VAL A 146 1.88 2.36 -10.84
C VAL A 146 0.81 2.54 -11.90
N GLU A 147 -0.35 1.96 -11.65
CA GLU A 147 -1.53 2.08 -12.51
C GLU A 147 -2.81 2.12 -11.66
N ARG A 148 -3.87 2.66 -12.23
CA ARG A 148 -5.16 2.77 -11.54
C ARG A 148 -5.68 1.40 -11.12
N GLY A 149 -6.17 1.31 -9.90
CA GLY A 149 -6.71 0.08 -9.30
C GLY A 149 -5.65 -0.91 -8.83
N LEU A 150 -4.36 -0.63 -9.07
CA LEU A 150 -3.30 -1.51 -8.60
C LEU A 150 -3.26 -1.48 -7.06
N MET A 151 -3.41 -2.63 -6.46
CA MET A 151 -3.17 -2.88 -5.05
C MET A 151 -1.84 -3.61 -4.90
N VAL A 152 -0.98 -3.09 -4.03
CA VAL A 152 0.31 -3.69 -3.70
C VAL A 152 0.34 -3.98 -2.21
N ILE A 153 0.71 -5.20 -1.83
CA ILE A 153 0.89 -5.59 -0.45
C ILE A 153 2.30 -6.14 -0.28
N HIS A 154 2.98 -5.65 0.73
CA HIS A 154 4.35 -6.06 1.04
C HIS A 154 4.59 -6.11 2.55
N PRO A 155 5.59 -6.87 3.05
CA PRO A 155 5.96 -6.87 4.46
C PRO A 155 6.35 -5.48 4.96
N GLY A 156 6.00 -5.18 6.21
CA GLY A 156 6.25 -3.87 6.79
C GLY A 156 7.74 -3.50 6.92
N TYR A 157 8.63 -4.48 6.93
CA TYR A 157 10.08 -4.26 7.02
C TYR A 157 10.73 -3.82 5.69
N ILE A 158 10.01 -3.89 4.57
CA ILE A 158 10.52 -3.43 3.27
C ILE A 158 10.58 -1.91 3.23
N THR A 159 11.75 -1.38 2.91
CA THR A 159 11.90 0.05 2.61
C THR A 159 11.33 0.34 1.22
N HIS A 160 10.43 1.32 1.14
CA HIS A 160 9.74 1.71 -0.08
C HIS A 160 9.55 3.23 -0.16
#